data_463c1a0d9134e47d14b363a27f295408
#
_entry.id   463c1a0d9134e47d14b363a27f295408
#
_cell.length_a   1.000
_cell.length_b   1.000
_cell.length_c   1.000
_cell.angle_alpha   90.00
_cell.angle_beta   90.00
_cell.angle_gamma   90.00
#
_symmetry.space_group_name_H-M   'P 1'
#
loop_
_entity.id
_entity.type
_entity.pdbx_description
1 polymer ?
#
loop_
_entity_poly.entity_id
_entity_poly.type
_entity_poly.pdbx_seq_one_letter_code
_entity_poly.pdbx_strand_id
1 'polypeptide(L)'
;MSLKIKNQLGIFDLQNDFSIEIEDTSPIYNERGSQSVPATLPASRNNLSLITHVHRPDSTYSPAPDARVTVSDGVYNRIGKMNITQASKSGGIVSNIGFDESELYSEWNAVSLRSLSAPVIRPEGGTTGVISLLNSIMNETIVDDALSIFPICVSIPSHTTTVDDTETTTYYPEYINKITKLENGTYSLQGAARQETFLINNEPVLTSVPEGYAISPFLKVSWILNFIFVRYGYTVLENPFSTHRQLSRLVVLNNMADSIVKGFIDYSDLLPDCTINEFLQALYCRFGMVYFVDGKNKTVNLKFIKDIISTPASLNWSLLKSARPAINYAAAQQLKLSASTNISGPYTNLEIGRAHV
;
A
#
# COMPACT_ATOMS: atom_id res chain seq x y z
N MET A 1 -6.00 -25.65 -30.87
CA MET A 1 -4.90 -25.49 -29.88
C MET A 1 -5.45 -26.01 -28.58
N SER A 2 -4.69 -26.76 -27.79
CA SER A 2 -5.21 -27.39 -26.57
C SER A 2 -4.73 -26.61 -25.35
N LEU A 3 -5.66 -26.41 -24.40
CA LEU A 3 -5.36 -25.87 -23.09
C LEU A 3 -4.23 -26.68 -22.41
N LYS A 4 -3.27 -25.98 -21.80
CA LYS A 4 -2.15 -26.59 -21.06
C LYS A 4 -2.01 -25.90 -19.72
N ILE A 5 -1.82 -26.69 -18.68
CA ILE A 5 -1.44 -26.23 -17.34
C ILE A 5 -0.07 -26.83 -17.06
N LYS A 6 0.89 -25.98 -16.72
CA LYS A 6 2.30 -26.38 -16.49
C LYS A 6 2.79 -25.80 -15.16
N ASN A 7 3.44 -26.59 -14.33
CA ASN A 7 4.26 -26.12 -13.22
C ASN A 7 5.76 -26.26 -13.52
N GLN A 8 6.63 -26.05 -12.55
CA GLN A 8 8.07 -26.20 -12.72
C GLN A 8 8.50 -27.65 -12.99
N LEU A 9 7.72 -28.62 -12.54
CA LEU A 9 8.01 -30.05 -12.64
C LEU A 9 7.49 -30.67 -13.95
N GLY A 10 6.49 -30.10 -14.60
CA GLY A 10 5.96 -30.61 -15.85
C GLY A 10 4.59 -30.08 -16.23
N ILE A 11 3.95 -30.76 -17.21
CA ILE A 11 2.64 -30.43 -17.74
C ILE A 11 1.62 -31.39 -17.13
N PHE A 12 0.49 -30.84 -16.64
CA PHE A 12 -0.61 -31.62 -16.12
C PHE A 12 -1.37 -32.34 -17.23
N ASP A 13 -1.74 -33.59 -16.97
CA ASP A 13 -2.68 -34.32 -17.80
C ASP A 13 -4.08 -33.73 -17.60
N LEU A 14 -4.75 -33.41 -18.69
CA LEU A 14 -6.11 -32.88 -18.70
C LEU A 14 -7.06 -33.92 -19.34
N GLN A 15 -8.33 -33.87 -18.95
CA GLN A 15 -9.37 -34.64 -19.66
C GLN A 15 -9.64 -34.00 -21.03
N ASN A 16 -10.15 -34.77 -21.98
CA ASN A 16 -10.39 -34.30 -23.35
C ASN A 16 -11.39 -33.14 -23.46
N ASP A 17 -12.30 -33.03 -22.50
CA ASP A 17 -13.33 -32.00 -22.38
C ASP A 17 -13.02 -30.98 -21.26
N PHE A 18 -11.80 -30.99 -20.76
CA PHE A 18 -11.42 -30.12 -19.67
C PHE A 18 -11.46 -28.64 -20.08
N SER A 19 -12.19 -27.85 -19.30
CA SER A 19 -12.27 -26.40 -19.44
C SER A 19 -11.98 -25.72 -18.11
N ILE A 20 -11.38 -24.55 -18.18
CA ILE A 20 -11.21 -23.65 -17.04
C ILE A 20 -12.09 -22.43 -17.26
N GLU A 21 -12.95 -22.17 -16.30
CA GLU A 21 -13.67 -20.90 -16.22
C GLU A 21 -12.85 -19.92 -15.39
N ILE A 22 -12.60 -18.73 -15.93
CA ILE A 22 -11.81 -17.69 -15.30
C ILE A 22 -12.70 -16.48 -15.08
N GLU A 23 -12.79 -16.05 -13.84
CA GLU A 23 -13.44 -14.80 -13.46
C GLU A 23 -12.38 -13.70 -13.44
N ASP A 24 -12.42 -12.83 -14.44
CA ASP A 24 -11.64 -11.59 -14.46
C ASP A 24 -12.47 -10.47 -13.85
N THR A 25 -12.10 -10.04 -12.68
CA THR A 25 -12.76 -8.90 -12.02
C THR A 25 -12.11 -7.58 -12.45
N SER A 26 -12.94 -6.60 -12.74
CA SER A 26 -12.43 -5.25 -13.02
C SER A 26 -11.96 -4.61 -11.71
N PRO A 27 -10.75 -4.07 -11.65
CA PRO A 27 -10.24 -3.36 -10.47
C PRO A 27 -11.05 -2.10 -10.12
N ILE A 28 -11.95 -1.66 -11.02
CA ILE A 28 -12.89 -0.56 -10.76
C ILE A 28 -14.01 -0.99 -9.79
N TYR A 29 -14.41 -2.25 -9.83
CA TYR A 29 -15.57 -2.74 -9.05
C TYR A 29 -15.17 -3.69 -7.93
N ASN A 30 -14.03 -4.33 -8.06
CA ASN A 30 -13.57 -5.32 -7.09
C ASN A 30 -12.03 -5.35 -7.08
N GLU A 31 -11.47 -5.26 -5.90
CA GLU A 31 -10.01 -5.30 -5.70
C GLU A 31 -9.46 -6.75 -5.70
N ARG A 32 -10.31 -7.75 -5.86
CA ARG A 32 -9.88 -9.15 -5.94
C ARG A 32 -9.31 -9.43 -7.32
N GLY A 33 -8.12 -10.02 -7.35
CA GLY A 33 -7.48 -10.47 -8.58
C GLY A 33 -8.31 -11.53 -9.33
N SER A 34 -7.93 -11.78 -10.57
CA SER A 34 -8.51 -12.83 -11.39
C SER A 34 -8.32 -14.20 -10.75
N GLN A 35 -9.34 -15.02 -10.78
CA GLN A 35 -9.28 -16.39 -10.25
C GLN A 35 -10.01 -17.37 -11.16
N SER A 36 -9.58 -18.64 -11.15
CA SER A 36 -10.36 -19.69 -11.77
C SER A 36 -11.47 -20.19 -10.84
N VAL A 37 -12.58 -20.58 -11.42
CA VAL A 37 -13.55 -21.43 -10.72
C VAL A 37 -12.85 -22.77 -10.40
N PRO A 38 -13.13 -23.41 -9.23
CA PRO A 38 -12.55 -24.69 -8.91
C PRO A 38 -12.75 -25.74 -10.02
N ALA A 39 -11.65 -26.32 -10.46
CA ALA A 39 -11.65 -27.36 -11.50
C ALA A 39 -11.01 -28.63 -10.97
N THR A 40 -11.44 -29.79 -11.50
CA THR A 40 -10.93 -31.09 -11.09
C THR A 40 -10.00 -31.65 -12.13
N LEU A 41 -8.73 -31.84 -11.76
CA LEU A 41 -7.74 -32.52 -12.58
C LEU A 41 -7.79 -34.04 -12.32
N PRO A 42 -7.55 -34.89 -13.32
CA PRO A 42 -7.52 -36.35 -13.14
C PRO A 42 -6.38 -36.75 -12.20
N ALA A 43 -6.62 -37.76 -11.35
CA ALA A 43 -5.60 -38.33 -10.47
C ALA A 43 -4.66 -39.28 -11.23
N SER A 44 -4.13 -38.86 -12.39
CA SER A 44 -3.13 -39.62 -13.12
C SER A 44 -1.83 -39.73 -12.32
N ARG A 45 -1.01 -40.75 -12.63
CA ARG A 45 0.29 -40.93 -11.99
C ARG A 45 1.17 -39.69 -12.17
N ASN A 46 1.09 -39.06 -13.36
CA ASN A 46 1.81 -37.84 -13.67
C ASN A 46 1.33 -36.69 -12.76
N ASN A 47 0.02 -36.40 -12.75
CA ASN A 47 -0.54 -35.31 -11.95
C ASN A 47 -0.25 -35.45 -10.46
N LEU A 48 -0.37 -36.67 -9.93
CA LEU A 48 -0.05 -36.96 -8.54
C LEU A 48 1.43 -36.71 -8.21
N SER A 49 2.32 -36.98 -9.17
CA SER A 49 3.77 -36.68 -8.99
C SER A 49 4.06 -35.18 -9.05
N LEU A 50 3.37 -34.44 -9.94
CA LEU A 50 3.54 -32.97 -10.08
C LEU A 50 3.08 -32.19 -8.85
N ILE A 51 2.15 -32.75 -8.08
CA ILE A 51 1.72 -32.18 -6.79
C ILE A 51 2.42 -32.84 -5.59
N THR A 52 3.56 -33.52 -5.81
CA THR A 52 4.35 -34.20 -4.77
C THR A 52 3.56 -35.14 -3.86
N HIS A 53 2.55 -35.81 -4.42
CA HIS A 53 1.73 -36.80 -3.74
C HIS A 53 0.99 -36.31 -2.48
N VAL A 54 0.58 -35.03 -2.42
CA VAL A 54 -0.17 -34.44 -1.27
C VAL A 54 -1.44 -35.21 -0.88
N HIS A 55 -1.93 -36.13 -1.73
CA HIS A 55 -3.06 -37.01 -1.43
C HIS A 55 -2.72 -38.12 -0.40
N ARG A 56 -1.46 -38.30 -0.04
CA ARG A 56 -1.02 -39.31 0.90
C ARG A 56 -0.99 -38.77 2.33
N PRO A 57 -1.45 -39.52 3.33
CA PRO A 57 -1.41 -39.06 4.71
C PRO A 57 0.00 -38.77 5.25
N ASP A 58 1.00 -39.48 4.72
CA ASP A 58 2.42 -39.29 5.06
C ASP A 58 3.05 -38.04 4.47
N SER A 59 2.39 -37.40 3.50
CA SER A 59 2.88 -36.16 2.89
C SER A 59 2.49 -34.89 3.68
N THR A 60 1.73 -35.01 4.76
CA THR A 60 1.25 -33.86 5.57
C THR A 60 2.36 -33.03 6.20
N TYR A 61 3.59 -33.55 6.27
CA TYR A 61 4.76 -32.83 6.77
C TYR A 61 5.62 -32.17 5.68
N SER A 62 5.34 -32.45 4.41
CA SER A 62 6.03 -31.76 3.32
C SER A 62 5.24 -30.53 2.93
N PRO A 63 5.82 -29.32 2.97
CA PRO A 63 5.16 -28.14 2.44
C PRO A 63 4.78 -28.43 0.99
N ALA A 64 3.56 -28.07 0.61
CA ALA A 64 3.14 -28.14 -0.79
C ALA A 64 4.20 -27.42 -1.64
N PRO A 65 4.64 -28.00 -2.76
CA PRO A 65 5.62 -27.32 -3.63
C PRO A 65 5.00 -25.98 -4.05
N ASP A 66 5.87 -25.02 -4.36
CA ASP A 66 5.44 -23.74 -4.91
C ASP A 66 4.48 -24.05 -6.09
N ALA A 67 3.21 -23.84 -5.82
CA ALA A 67 2.13 -24.23 -6.71
C ALA A 67 1.97 -23.25 -7.89
N ARG A 68 3.05 -22.53 -8.24
CA ARG A 68 3.08 -21.64 -9.39
C ARG A 68 2.87 -22.42 -10.68
N VAL A 69 1.86 -22.03 -11.43
CA VAL A 69 1.49 -22.66 -12.70
C VAL A 69 1.37 -21.64 -13.81
N THR A 70 1.63 -22.10 -15.04
CA THR A 70 1.33 -21.36 -16.25
C THR A 70 0.14 -22.02 -16.92
N VAL A 71 -0.92 -21.25 -17.18
CA VAL A 71 -2.09 -21.66 -17.95
C VAL A 71 -1.97 -21.04 -19.33
N SER A 72 -2.00 -21.86 -20.37
CA SER A 72 -1.87 -21.41 -21.76
C SER A 72 -2.85 -22.10 -22.68
N ASP A 73 -3.49 -21.30 -23.55
CA ASP A 73 -4.34 -21.75 -24.67
C ASP A 73 -4.12 -20.82 -25.85
N GLY A 74 -3.19 -21.20 -26.71
CA GLY A 74 -2.84 -20.42 -27.90
C GLY A 74 -2.32 -19.01 -27.54
N VAL A 75 -3.16 -18.00 -27.70
CA VAL A 75 -2.84 -16.60 -27.40
C VAL A 75 -2.95 -16.28 -25.90
N TYR A 76 -3.72 -17.06 -25.16
CA TYR A 76 -3.87 -16.88 -23.72
C TYR A 76 -2.70 -17.53 -23.00
N ASN A 77 -1.99 -16.76 -22.19
CA ASN A 77 -0.87 -17.26 -21.40
C ASN A 77 -0.77 -16.43 -20.12
N ARG A 78 -1.15 -17.02 -18.98
CA ARG A 78 -1.06 -16.39 -17.67
C ARG A 78 -0.33 -17.28 -16.68
N ILE A 79 0.37 -16.64 -15.77
CA ILE A 79 1.02 -17.27 -14.62
C ILE A 79 0.09 -17.07 -13.43
N GLY A 80 -0.11 -18.12 -12.63
CA GLY A 80 -0.90 -18.07 -11.43
C GLY A 80 -0.39 -19.06 -10.38
N LYS A 81 -1.04 -19.08 -9.23
CA LYS A 81 -0.82 -20.04 -8.15
C LYS A 81 -1.99 -20.98 -8.06
N MET A 82 -1.70 -22.26 -8.17
CA MET A 82 -2.66 -23.32 -7.98
C MET A 82 -2.83 -23.61 -6.48
N ASN A 83 -4.04 -23.45 -5.98
CA ASN A 83 -4.41 -23.85 -4.64
C ASN A 83 -5.19 -25.16 -4.70
N ILE A 84 -4.65 -26.21 -4.09
CA ILE A 84 -5.26 -27.54 -4.04
C ILE A 84 -6.15 -27.61 -2.82
N THR A 85 -7.46 -27.70 -3.05
CA THR A 85 -8.46 -27.80 -1.96
C THR A 85 -8.74 -29.25 -1.57
N GLN A 86 -8.61 -30.19 -2.52
CA GLN A 86 -8.79 -31.59 -2.27
C GLN A 86 -7.94 -32.43 -3.23
N ALA A 87 -7.35 -33.50 -2.76
CA ALA A 87 -6.64 -34.46 -3.60
C ALA A 87 -6.94 -35.89 -3.14
N SER A 88 -7.39 -36.74 -4.05
CA SER A 88 -7.61 -38.18 -3.80
C SER A 88 -7.37 -38.99 -5.07
N LYS A 89 -7.05 -40.29 -4.92
CA LYS A 89 -6.89 -41.19 -6.06
C LYS A 89 -8.20 -41.43 -6.82
N SER A 90 -9.32 -41.43 -6.14
CA SER A 90 -10.63 -41.72 -6.72
C SER A 90 -11.38 -40.46 -7.16
N GLY A 91 -11.22 -39.34 -6.47
CA GLY A 91 -11.97 -38.11 -6.74
C GLY A 91 -11.21 -37.06 -7.55
N GLY A 92 -9.94 -37.34 -7.90
CA GLY A 92 -9.14 -36.38 -8.62
C GLY A 92 -8.48 -35.33 -7.69
N ILE A 93 -7.99 -34.27 -8.32
CA ILE A 93 -7.35 -33.12 -7.67
C ILE A 93 -8.22 -31.90 -7.91
N VAL A 94 -8.93 -31.45 -6.88
CA VAL A 94 -9.73 -30.22 -6.95
C VAL A 94 -8.84 -29.04 -6.63
N SER A 95 -8.76 -28.11 -7.54
CA SER A 95 -7.92 -26.93 -7.40
C SER A 95 -8.56 -25.69 -8.00
N ASN A 96 -8.21 -24.54 -7.50
CA ASN A 96 -8.42 -23.24 -8.13
C ASN A 96 -7.09 -22.56 -8.39
N ILE A 97 -7.04 -21.67 -9.38
CA ILE A 97 -5.84 -20.94 -9.75
C ILE A 97 -6.13 -19.46 -9.55
N GLY A 98 -5.38 -18.82 -8.66
CA GLY A 98 -5.35 -17.38 -8.53
C GLY A 98 -4.32 -16.80 -9.51
N PHE A 99 -4.71 -15.81 -10.30
CA PHE A 99 -3.83 -15.17 -11.27
C PHE A 99 -3.33 -13.83 -10.74
N ASP A 100 -2.12 -13.50 -11.13
CA ASP A 100 -1.40 -12.22 -11.07
C ASP A 100 -1.40 -11.44 -9.74
N GLU A 101 -2.51 -11.29 -9.05
CA GLU A 101 -2.63 -10.37 -7.91
C GLU A 101 -3.09 -11.04 -6.60
N SER A 102 -3.65 -12.24 -6.69
CA SER A 102 -4.28 -12.87 -5.51
C SER A 102 -3.30 -13.20 -4.38
N GLU A 103 -2.03 -13.46 -4.69
CA GLU A 103 -0.98 -13.70 -3.69
C GLU A 103 -0.58 -12.43 -2.94
N LEU A 104 -0.33 -11.36 -3.69
CA LEU A 104 0.03 -10.07 -3.13
C LEU A 104 -1.08 -9.56 -2.19
N TYR A 105 -2.33 -9.75 -2.60
CA TYR A 105 -3.48 -9.30 -1.83
C TYR A 105 -3.58 -9.98 -0.46
N SER A 106 -3.37 -11.30 -0.41
CA SER A 106 -3.41 -12.04 0.86
C SER A 106 -2.27 -11.65 1.79
N GLU A 107 -1.08 -11.42 1.27
CA GLU A 107 0.07 -10.95 2.05
C GLU A 107 -0.13 -9.53 2.55
N TRP A 108 -0.60 -8.63 1.70
CA TRP A 108 -0.75 -7.21 2.04
C TRP A 108 -1.81 -6.92 3.10
N ASN A 109 -2.78 -7.81 3.28
CA ASN A 109 -3.75 -7.72 4.36
C ASN A 109 -3.13 -7.94 5.75
N ALA A 110 -2.04 -8.69 5.83
CA ALA A 110 -1.41 -9.07 7.09
C ALA A 110 -0.14 -8.28 7.41
N VAL A 111 0.48 -7.64 6.40
CA VAL A 111 1.77 -6.97 6.55
C VAL A 111 1.57 -5.49 6.86
N SER A 112 2.08 -5.05 8.03
CA SER A 112 2.14 -3.63 8.38
C SER A 112 3.18 -2.90 7.53
N LEU A 113 2.89 -1.69 7.10
CA LEU A 113 3.83 -0.83 6.38
C LEU A 113 5.11 -0.60 7.18
N ARG A 114 5.02 -0.43 8.51
CA ARG A 114 6.18 -0.23 9.39
C ARG A 114 7.07 -1.46 9.52
N SER A 115 6.54 -2.66 9.24
CA SER A 115 7.33 -3.90 9.27
C SER A 115 8.19 -4.10 8.02
N LEU A 116 7.95 -3.33 6.96
CA LEU A 116 8.79 -3.33 5.79
C LEU A 116 10.14 -2.69 6.14
N SER A 117 11.25 -3.34 5.76
CA SER A 117 12.59 -2.80 5.98
C SER A 117 12.80 -1.51 5.18
N ALA A 118 12.42 -0.39 5.76
CA ALA A 118 12.54 0.92 5.14
C ALA A 118 13.98 1.47 5.28
N PRO A 119 14.39 2.41 4.44
CA PRO A 119 15.71 3.03 4.52
C PRO A 119 15.91 3.82 5.81
N VAL A 120 17.17 3.88 6.25
CA VAL A 120 17.63 4.75 7.34
C VAL A 120 18.67 5.71 6.80
N ILE A 121 18.43 7.01 6.95
CA ILE A 121 19.36 8.08 6.54
C ILE A 121 20.15 8.55 7.74
N ARG A 122 21.48 8.52 7.64
CA ARG A 122 22.42 8.91 8.71
C ARG A 122 23.34 10.01 8.19
N PRO A 123 22.92 11.29 8.22
CA PRO A 123 23.82 12.39 7.85
C PRO A 123 24.99 12.51 8.81
N GLU A 124 26.12 13.02 8.32
CA GLU A 124 27.24 13.37 9.18
C GLU A 124 26.84 14.49 10.15
N GLY A 125 27.32 14.42 11.38
CA GLY A 125 26.99 15.39 12.43
C GLY A 125 25.77 15.07 13.28
N GLY A 126 25.19 13.85 13.12
CA GLY A 126 24.07 13.39 13.94
C GLY A 126 22.84 14.30 13.80
N THR A 127 22.20 14.67 14.92
CA THR A 127 20.97 15.48 14.92
C THR A 127 21.14 16.82 14.20
N THR A 128 22.25 17.53 14.42
CA THR A 128 22.56 18.78 13.71
C THR A 128 22.65 18.54 12.19
N GLY A 129 23.27 17.44 11.76
CA GLY A 129 23.37 17.07 10.34
C GLY A 129 22.00 16.76 9.73
N VAL A 130 21.12 16.07 10.47
CA VAL A 130 19.74 15.84 10.04
C VAL A 130 18.98 17.16 9.91
N ILE A 131 19.07 18.05 10.88
CA ILE A 131 18.40 19.37 10.81
C ILE A 131 18.91 20.17 9.60
N SER A 132 20.21 20.13 9.31
CA SER A 132 20.79 20.79 8.14
C SER A 132 20.23 20.23 6.82
N LEU A 133 20.15 18.90 6.71
CA LEU A 133 19.53 18.24 5.56
C LEU A 133 18.07 18.67 5.39
N LEU A 134 17.28 18.63 6.46
CA LEU A 134 15.86 19.00 6.43
C LEU A 134 15.66 20.48 6.10
N ASN A 135 16.51 21.37 6.59
CA ASN A 135 16.53 22.79 6.19
C ASN A 135 16.78 22.94 4.68
N SER A 136 17.70 22.14 4.12
CA SER A 136 18.01 22.16 2.70
C SER A 136 16.83 21.68 1.84
N ILE A 137 16.12 20.65 2.29
CA ILE A 137 14.89 20.16 1.64
C ILE A 137 13.78 21.21 1.73
N MET A 138 13.59 21.83 2.89
CA MET A 138 12.55 22.83 3.12
C MET A 138 12.74 24.08 2.25
N ASN A 139 13.98 24.50 2.06
CA ASN A 139 14.34 25.66 1.25
C ASN A 139 14.56 25.30 -0.23
N GLU A 140 14.21 24.08 -0.65
CA GLU A 140 14.33 23.58 -2.03
C GLU A 140 15.77 23.65 -2.60
N THR A 141 16.79 23.70 -1.75
CA THR A 141 18.21 23.65 -2.18
C THR A 141 18.63 22.22 -2.53
N ILE A 142 17.92 21.22 -1.99
CA ILE A 142 18.02 19.80 -2.33
C ILE A 142 16.62 19.32 -2.68
N VAL A 143 16.48 18.66 -3.83
CA VAL A 143 15.25 17.98 -4.21
C VAL A 143 15.32 16.57 -3.64
N ASP A 144 14.36 16.23 -2.79
CA ASP A 144 14.21 14.88 -2.23
C ASP A 144 12.90 14.28 -2.70
N ASP A 145 12.95 13.05 -3.22
CA ASP A 145 11.76 12.36 -3.75
C ASP A 145 10.91 11.71 -2.67
N ALA A 146 11.46 11.48 -1.48
CA ALA A 146 10.80 10.80 -0.38
C ALA A 146 10.24 11.77 0.67
N LEU A 147 11.03 12.76 1.03
CA LEU A 147 10.75 13.62 2.18
C LEU A 147 10.18 14.98 1.77
N SER A 148 9.36 15.50 2.65
CA SER A 148 8.90 16.88 2.66
C SER A 148 8.87 17.37 4.10
N ILE A 149 9.06 18.68 4.32
CA ILE A 149 9.02 19.26 5.66
C ILE A 149 8.38 20.63 5.64
N PHE A 150 7.44 20.85 6.54
CA PHE A 150 6.74 22.11 6.74
C PHE A 150 6.12 22.11 8.14
N PRO A 151 5.79 23.28 8.71
CA PRO A 151 5.22 23.37 10.05
C PRO A 151 3.76 22.87 10.06
N ILE A 152 3.42 22.13 11.13
CA ILE A 152 2.05 21.74 11.44
C ILE A 152 1.70 22.07 12.89
N CYS A 153 0.44 22.35 13.15
CA CYS A 153 -0.13 22.48 14.50
C CYS A 153 -0.68 21.12 14.95
N VAL A 154 -0.39 20.73 16.17
CA VAL A 154 -0.87 19.48 16.75
C VAL A 154 -2.13 19.75 17.54
N SER A 155 -3.24 19.11 17.15
CA SER A 155 -4.56 19.33 17.78
C SER A 155 -4.70 18.64 19.14
N ILE A 156 -3.89 17.61 19.40
CA ILE A 156 -3.90 16.86 20.66
C ILE A 156 -2.47 16.93 21.23
N PRO A 157 -2.19 17.88 22.13
CA PRO A 157 -0.83 18.07 22.65
C PRO A 157 -0.42 17.02 23.69
N SER A 158 -1.30 16.09 24.09
CA SER A 158 -0.98 15.05 25.06
C SER A 158 -1.68 13.74 24.76
N HIS A 159 -1.04 12.63 25.11
CA HIS A 159 -1.60 11.28 25.07
C HIS A 159 -1.28 10.57 26.38
N THR A 160 -2.27 10.03 27.04
CA THR A 160 -2.13 9.25 28.27
C THR A 160 -2.26 7.76 27.96
N THR A 161 -1.26 6.99 28.36
CA THR A 161 -1.28 5.52 28.28
C THR A 161 -1.24 4.96 29.69
N THR A 162 -2.07 3.94 29.98
CA THR A 162 -2.04 3.22 31.24
C THR A 162 -1.42 1.85 31.00
N VAL A 163 -0.33 1.57 31.67
CA VAL A 163 0.35 0.26 31.68
C VAL A 163 0.54 -0.14 33.12
N ASP A 164 0.04 -1.31 33.51
CA ASP A 164 0.11 -1.87 34.87
C ASP A 164 -0.37 -0.88 35.96
N ASP A 165 -1.56 -0.30 35.77
CA ASP A 165 -2.15 0.75 36.60
C ASP A 165 -1.31 2.04 36.76
N THR A 166 -0.25 2.19 35.98
CA THR A 166 0.55 3.40 35.93
C THR A 166 0.15 4.25 34.74
N GLU A 167 -0.39 5.43 35.01
CA GLU A 167 -0.70 6.41 33.97
C GLU A 167 0.55 7.18 33.58
N THR A 168 0.93 7.07 32.31
CA THR A 168 2.01 7.88 31.73
C THR A 168 1.41 8.83 30.71
N THR A 169 1.49 10.13 30.97
CA THR A 169 1.04 11.16 30.03
C THR A 169 2.23 11.65 29.23
N THR A 170 2.19 11.41 27.92
CA THR A 170 3.19 11.95 26.98
C THR A 170 2.67 13.26 26.40
N TYR A 171 3.46 14.31 26.50
CA TYR A 171 3.13 15.63 25.98
C TYR A 171 3.79 15.82 24.62
N TYR A 172 3.01 16.32 23.69
CA TYR A 172 3.49 16.70 22.37
C TYR A 172 3.61 18.22 22.29
N PRO A 173 4.58 18.75 21.55
CA PRO A 173 4.64 20.19 21.31
C PRO A 173 3.41 20.65 20.53
N GLU A 174 2.97 21.87 20.76
CA GLU A 174 1.87 22.48 20.02
C GLU A 174 2.14 22.54 18.52
N TYR A 175 3.41 22.65 18.13
CA TYR A 175 3.85 22.69 16.73
C TYR A 175 4.94 21.66 16.48
N ILE A 176 4.79 20.92 15.39
CA ILE A 176 5.86 20.12 14.79
C ILE A 176 6.47 20.94 13.64
N ASN A 177 7.80 20.88 13.48
CA ASN A 177 8.55 21.61 12.46
C ASN A 177 8.39 23.13 12.59
N LYS A 178 8.47 23.66 13.80
CA LYS A 178 8.45 25.12 14.02
C LYS A 178 9.61 25.77 13.29
N ILE A 179 9.33 26.83 12.55
CA ILE A 179 10.30 27.54 11.71
C ILE A 179 10.52 28.98 12.15
N THR A 180 11.71 29.49 11.84
CA THR A 180 12.04 30.92 11.89
C THR A 180 12.42 31.39 10.50
N LYS A 181 11.90 32.53 10.07
CA LYS A 181 12.32 33.19 8.84
C LYS A 181 13.60 33.95 9.13
N LEU A 182 14.64 33.68 8.34
CA LEU A 182 15.94 34.37 8.42
C LEU A 182 15.91 35.67 7.60
N GLU A 183 16.88 36.55 7.88
CA GLU A 183 16.99 37.85 7.19
C GLU A 183 17.20 37.74 5.68
N ASN A 184 17.88 36.67 5.26
CA ASN A 184 18.07 36.35 3.82
C ASN A 184 16.81 35.81 3.11
N GLY A 185 15.70 35.72 3.83
CA GLY A 185 14.41 35.22 3.30
C GLY A 185 14.22 33.69 3.34
N THR A 186 15.25 32.93 3.71
CA THR A 186 15.15 31.48 3.92
C THR A 186 14.50 31.14 5.26
N TYR A 187 14.16 29.87 5.46
CA TYR A 187 13.58 29.37 6.68
C TYR A 187 14.54 28.42 7.39
N SER A 188 14.50 28.41 8.71
CA SER A 188 15.27 27.49 9.56
C SER A 188 14.35 26.80 10.56
N LEU A 189 14.52 25.49 10.74
CA LEU A 189 13.85 24.70 11.75
C LEU A 189 14.36 25.04 13.15
N GLN A 190 13.45 25.19 14.10
CA GLN A 190 13.79 25.45 15.51
C GLN A 190 14.07 24.11 16.22
N GLY A 191 15.25 23.56 16.01
CA GLY A 191 15.62 22.24 16.53
C GLY A 191 16.66 22.26 17.66
N ALA A 192 17.12 23.42 18.11
CA ALA A 192 18.12 23.49 19.19
C ALA A 192 17.55 22.92 20.51
N ALA A 193 18.46 22.38 21.34
CA ALA A 193 18.12 21.99 22.70
C ALA A 193 17.62 23.21 23.49
N ARG A 194 16.55 23.06 24.24
CA ARG A 194 15.90 24.16 24.92
C ARG A 194 15.17 23.70 26.17
N GLN A 195 14.71 24.63 26.98
CA GLN A 195 13.72 24.37 28.01
C GLN A 195 12.37 24.87 27.56
N GLU A 196 11.37 24.03 27.69
CA GLU A 196 9.96 24.35 27.42
C GLU A 196 9.09 24.02 28.63
N THR A 197 8.08 24.82 28.87
CA THR A 197 7.09 24.56 29.91
C THR A 197 5.93 23.80 29.31
N PHE A 198 5.72 22.56 29.72
CA PHE A 198 4.59 21.75 29.36
C PHE A 198 3.54 21.78 30.50
N LEU A 199 2.26 21.75 30.14
CA LEU A 199 1.19 21.55 31.13
C LEU A 199 1.07 20.05 31.41
N ILE A 200 1.50 19.62 32.59
CA ILE A 200 1.40 18.24 33.07
C ILE A 200 0.33 18.22 34.16
N ASN A 201 -0.79 17.52 33.93
CA ASN A 201 -1.95 17.49 34.82
C ASN A 201 -2.45 18.91 35.20
N ASN A 202 -2.46 19.82 34.22
CA ASN A 202 -2.78 21.24 34.36
C ASN A 202 -1.76 22.06 35.19
N GLU A 203 -0.64 21.49 35.55
CA GLU A 203 0.45 22.22 36.19
C GLU A 203 1.60 22.50 35.22
N PRO A 204 2.17 23.70 35.19
CA PRO A 204 3.30 24.03 34.33
C PRO A 204 4.58 23.36 34.83
N VAL A 205 5.14 22.45 34.04
CA VAL A 205 6.40 21.76 34.33
C VAL A 205 7.46 22.19 33.34
N LEU A 206 8.57 22.75 33.84
CA LEU A 206 9.71 23.09 33.02
C LEU A 206 10.49 21.82 32.64
N THR A 207 10.53 21.50 31.34
CA THR A 207 11.13 20.27 30.81
C THR A 207 12.30 20.62 29.91
N SER A 208 13.40 19.89 30.04
CA SER A 208 14.54 20.00 29.12
C SER A 208 14.24 19.19 27.85
N VAL A 209 14.24 19.88 26.72
CA VAL A 209 13.91 19.32 25.41
C VAL A 209 15.21 19.13 24.62
N PRO A 210 15.53 17.91 24.15
CA PRO A 210 16.76 17.64 23.42
C PRO A 210 16.78 18.30 22.04
N GLU A 211 17.98 18.40 21.45
CA GLU A 211 18.12 18.81 20.06
C GLU A 211 17.36 17.90 19.11
N GLY A 212 16.68 18.49 18.11
CA GLY A 212 15.87 17.77 17.14
C GLY A 212 14.46 17.41 17.60
N TYR A 213 14.12 17.67 18.86
CA TYR A 213 12.77 17.42 19.35
C TYR A 213 11.75 18.37 18.69
N ALA A 214 10.58 17.84 18.35
CA ALA A 214 9.54 18.49 17.58
C ALA A 214 9.90 18.77 16.11
N ILE A 215 10.86 18.04 15.59
CA ILE A 215 11.14 18.02 14.15
C ILE A 215 10.84 16.62 13.62
N SER A 216 9.98 16.56 12.59
CA SER A 216 9.61 15.31 11.94
C SER A 216 9.35 15.54 10.45
N PRO A 217 10.12 14.94 9.56
CA PRO A 217 9.81 14.98 8.14
C PRO A 217 8.58 14.12 7.80
N PHE A 218 7.97 14.41 6.66
CA PHE A 218 6.79 13.69 6.17
C PHE A 218 7.15 12.94 4.89
N LEU A 219 6.71 11.67 4.80
CA LEU A 219 6.92 10.86 3.61
C LEU A 219 5.91 11.21 2.52
N LYS A 220 6.40 11.37 1.30
CA LYS A 220 5.54 11.55 0.12
C LYS A 220 4.81 10.25 -0.23
N VAL A 221 3.52 10.36 -0.54
CA VAL A 221 2.69 9.22 -0.94
C VAL A 221 3.26 8.54 -2.19
N SER A 222 3.78 9.32 -3.14
CA SER A 222 4.44 8.79 -4.34
C SER A 222 5.62 7.86 -4.01
N TRP A 223 6.43 8.24 -3.02
CA TRP A 223 7.54 7.43 -2.57
C TRP A 223 7.08 6.16 -1.85
N ILE A 224 6.09 6.26 -0.96
CA ILE A 224 5.54 5.10 -0.24
C ILE A 224 5.01 4.06 -1.23
N LEU A 225 4.28 4.49 -2.25
CA LEU A 225 3.78 3.59 -3.30
C LEU A 225 4.93 2.88 -4.03
N ASN A 226 5.93 3.63 -4.48
CA ASN A 226 7.10 3.03 -5.13
C ASN A 226 7.82 2.05 -4.20
N PHE A 227 8.00 2.43 -2.93
CA PHE A 227 8.65 1.60 -1.93
C PHE A 227 7.94 0.26 -1.72
N ILE A 228 6.60 0.27 -1.58
CA ILE A 228 5.80 -0.95 -1.44
C ILE A 228 6.08 -1.89 -2.62
N PHE A 229 5.87 -1.44 -3.84
CA PHE A 229 5.98 -2.33 -5.01
C PHE A 229 7.42 -2.79 -5.26
N VAL A 230 8.42 -1.92 -5.08
CA VAL A 230 9.83 -2.29 -5.20
C VAL A 230 10.23 -3.35 -4.15
N ARG A 231 9.67 -3.26 -2.94
CA ARG A 231 9.93 -4.25 -1.88
C ARG A 231 9.46 -5.65 -2.26
N TYR A 232 8.41 -5.75 -3.05
CA TYR A 232 7.90 -7.01 -3.60
C TYR A 232 8.50 -7.38 -4.97
N GLY A 233 9.54 -6.67 -5.38
CA GLY A 233 10.28 -6.97 -6.62
C GLY A 233 9.58 -6.48 -7.89
N TYR A 234 8.69 -5.51 -7.79
CA TYR A 234 8.04 -4.88 -8.93
C TYR A 234 8.65 -3.53 -9.26
N THR A 235 8.70 -3.21 -10.54
CA THR A 235 9.05 -1.88 -11.04
C THR A 235 7.78 -1.09 -11.33
N VAL A 236 7.65 0.08 -10.74
CA VAL A 236 6.53 0.97 -11.02
C VAL A 236 6.82 1.77 -12.29
N LEU A 237 6.03 1.54 -13.35
CA LEU A 237 6.19 2.21 -14.64
C LEU A 237 5.47 3.57 -14.67
N GLU A 238 4.25 3.61 -14.15
CA GLU A 238 3.44 4.82 -14.06
C GLU A 238 3.00 5.04 -12.61
N ASN A 239 3.29 6.23 -12.08
CA ASN A 239 2.81 6.66 -10.78
C ASN A 239 2.23 8.08 -10.88
N PRO A 240 0.91 8.22 -10.94
CA PRO A 240 0.28 9.54 -11.09
C PRO A 240 0.52 10.45 -9.89
N PHE A 241 0.85 9.89 -8.71
CA PHE A 241 1.26 10.69 -7.55
C PHE A 241 2.65 11.31 -7.71
N SER A 242 3.48 10.84 -8.64
CA SER A 242 4.76 11.49 -8.96
C SER A 242 4.61 12.55 -10.05
N THR A 243 3.70 12.34 -11.00
CA THR A 243 3.60 13.18 -12.21
C THR A 243 2.58 14.30 -12.09
N HIS A 244 1.51 14.10 -11.31
CA HIS A 244 0.47 15.12 -11.17
C HIS A 244 0.94 16.25 -10.23
N ARG A 245 0.89 17.49 -10.70
CA ARG A 245 1.44 18.70 -10.04
C ARG A 245 1.04 18.84 -8.55
N GLN A 246 -0.21 18.57 -8.20
CA GLN A 246 -0.68 18.69 -6.81
C GLN A 246 -0.38 17.44 -5.99
N LEU A 247 -0.53 16.24 -6.58
CA LEU A 247 -0.38 14.99 -5.88
C LEU A 247 1.09 14.61 -5.63
N SER A 248 2.02 15.14 -6.43
CA SER A 248 3.46 14.96 -6.18
C SER A 248 3.94 15.59 -4.86
N ARG A 249 3.14 16.51 -4.32
CA ARG A 249 3.39 17.13 -3.01
C ARG A 249 2.57 16.49 -1.88
N LEU A 250 1.76 15.47 -2.18
CA LEU A 250 0.96 14.79 -1.17
C LEU A 250 1.84 13.99 -0.23
N VAL A 251 1.67 14.21 1.06
CA VAL A 251 2.43 13.55 2.12
C VAL A 251 1.52 12.86 3.13
N VAL A 252 2.07 11.90 3.85
CA VAL A 252 1.48 11.35 5.07
C VAL A 252 1.97 12.18 6.24
N LEU A 253 1.04 12.81 6.95
CA LEU A 253 1.37 13.56 8.16
C LEU A 253 1.60 12.60 9.33
N ASN A 254 2.57 12.93 10.15
CA ASN A 254 2.79 12.31 11.44
C ASN A 254 2.96 13.39 12.52
N ASN A 255 2.80 13.02 13.78
CA ASN A 255 2.98 13.90 14.93
C ASN A 255 4.12 13.44 15.84
N MET A 256 5.09 12.69 15.30
CA MET A 256 6.25 12.22 16.06
C MET A 256 7.15 13.39 16.43
N ALA A 257 7.34 13.60 17.73
CA ALA A 257 8.15 14.70 18.22
C ALA A 257 9.64 14.34 18.30
N ASP A 258 9.98 13.06 18.38
CA ASP A 258 11.33 12.54 18.63
C ASP A 258 11.97 11.82 17.43
N SER A 259 11.35 11.92 16.25
CA SER A 259 11.73 11.13 15.08
C SER A 259 13.21 11.27 14.67
N ILE A 260 13.83 12.42 14.94
CA ILE A 260 15.23 12.70 14.57
C ILE A 260 16.17 12.88 15.76
N VAL A 261 15.69 12.80 17.00
CA VAL A 261 16.50 12.97 18.22
C VAL A 261 17.66 11.98 18.29
N LYS A 262 17.50 10.80 17.70
CA LYS A 262 18.53 9.75 17.59
C LYS A 262 19.70 10.13 16.66
N GLY A 263 19.63 11.26 15.96
CA GLY A 263 20.65 11.70 15.00
C GLY A 263 20.58 11.03 13.62
N PHE A 264 19.47 10.40 13.30
CA PHE A 264 19.21 9.81 11.98
C PHE A 264 17.69 9.79 11.70
N ILE A 265 17.32 9.60 10.45
CA ILE A 265 15.93 9.45 10.02
C ILE A 265 15.69 7.98 9.72
N ASP A 266 14.79 7.34 10.46
CA ASP A 266 14.27 6.01 10.13
C ASP A 266 12.91 6.16 9.45
N TYR A 267 12.84 5.75 8.20
CA TYR A 267 11.60 5.87 7.42
C TYR A 267 10.49 4.98 7.96
N SER A 268 10.83 3.88 8.66
CA SER A 268 9.84 3.01 9.30
C SER A 268 9.03 3.76 10.37
N ASP A 269 9.69 4.67 11.12
CA ASP A 269 9.03 5.50 12.14
C ASP A 269 8.04 6.50 11.52
N LEU A 270 8.29 6.92 10.27
CA LEU A 270 7.48 7.92 9.55
C LEU A 270 6.32 7.30 8.77
N LEU A 271 6.34 5.98 8.53
CA LEU A 271 5.26 5.30 7.84
C LEU A 271 3.99 5.24 8.69
N PRO A 272 2.80 5.30 8.09
CA PRO A 272 1.54 5.16 8.81
C PRO A 272 1.44 3.77 9.46
N ASP A 273 0.77 3.72 10.61
CA ASP A 273 0.51 2.48 11.33
C ASP A 273 -0.74 1.80 10.78
N CYS A 274 -0.58 1.15 9.64
CA CYS A 274 -1.63 0.42 8.96
C CYS A 274 -1.03 -0.70 8.10
N THR A 275 -1.85 -1.60 7.62
CA THR A 275 -1.43 -2.61 6.65
C THR A 275 -1.23 -1.99 5.26
N ILE A 276 -0.51 -2.69 4.40
CA ILE A 276 -0.32 -2.26 3.00
C ILE A 276 -1.68 -2.11 2.31
N ASN A 277 -2.58 -3.09 2.52
CA ASN A 277 -3.90 -3.06 1.90
C ASN A 277 -4.74 -1.88 2.39
N GLU A 278 -4.77 -1.59 3.69
CA GLU A 278 -5.48 -0.44 4.23
C GLU A 278 -4.97 0.88 3.64
N PHE A 279 -3.65 1.01 3.45
CA PHE A 279 -3.08 2.19 2.80
C PHE A 279 -3.51 2.32 1.35
N LEU A 280 -3.43 1.25 0.56
CA LEU A 280 -3.85 1.24 -0.85
C LEU A 280 -5.35 1.51 -0.97
N GLN A 281 -6.17 0.91 -0.08
CA GLN A 281 -7.60 1.13 -0.03
C GLN A 281 -7.97 2.56 0.32
N ALA A 282 -7.25 3.21 1.23
CA ALA A 282 -7.46 4.62 1.53
C ALA A 282 -7.22 5.51 0.29
N LEU A 283 -6.20 5.18 -0.53
CA LEU A 283 -5.93 5.90 -1.78
C LEU A 283 -6.98 5.59 -2.85
N TYR A 284 -7.45 4.35 -2.94
CA TYR A 284 -8.58 3.98 -3.79
C TYR A 284 -9.84 4.78 -3.43
N CYS A 285 -10.25 4.75 -2.17
CA CYS A 285 -11.45 5.45 -1.71
C CYS A 285 -11.37 6.97 -1.90
N ARG A 286 -10.18 7.57 -1.72
CA ARG A 286 -10.03 9.02 -1.75
C ARG A 286 -9.75 9.59 -3.14
N PHE A 287 -9.01 8.88 -3.97
CA PHE A 287 -8.54 9.36 -5.27
C PHE A 287 -9.03 8.50 -6.45
N GLY A 288 -9.66 7.37 -6.18
CA GLY A 288 -9.97 6.39 -7.20
C GLY A 288 -8.71 5.78 -7.82
N MET A 289 -7.64 5.61 -7.02
CA MET A 289 -6.42 4.99 -7.49
C MET A 289 -6.60 3.47 -7.59
N VAL A 290 -6.26 2.92 -8.73
CA VAL A 290 -6.17 1.48 -8.98
C VAL A 290 -4.77 1.12 -9.47
N TYR A 291 -4.38 -0.13 -9.30
CA TYR A 291 -3.09 -0.61 -9.76
C TYR A 291 -3.26 -1.87 -10.62
N PHE A 292 -2.40 -2.00 -11.61
CA PHE A 292 -2.35 -3.14 -12.53
C PHE A 292 -0.98 -3.77 -12.44
N VAL A 293 -0.95 -5.02 -12.00
CA VAL A 293 0.29 -5.79 -11.82
C VAL A 293 0.49 -6.70 -13.02
N ASP A 294 1.65 -6.63 -13.63
CA ASP A 294 2.12 -7.64 -14.58
C ASP A 294 3.11 -8.57 -13.86
N GLY A 295 2.60 -9.70 -13.41
CA GLY A 295 3.40 -10.71 -12.70
C GLY A 295 4.51 -11.33 -13.53
N LYS A 296 4.38 -11.35 -14.86
CA LYS A 296 5.37 -11.88 -15.80
C LYS A 296 6.57 -10.96 -15.95
N ASN A 297 6.31 -9.67 -16.16
CA ASN A 297 7.37 -8.67 -16.35
C ASN A 297 7.79 -8.00 -15.04
N LYS A 298 7.11 -8.34 -13.93
CA LYS A 298 7.33 -7.70 -12.62
C LYS A 298 7.20 -6.18 -12.67
N THR A 299 6.15 -5.72 -13.32
CA THR A 299 5.86 -4.29 -13.44
C THR A 299 4.48 -3.94 -12.90
N VAL A 300 4.31 -2.69 -12.47
CA VAL A 300 3.06 -2.15 -11.96
C VAL A 300 2.77 -0.80 -12.62
N ASN A 301 1.53 -0.59 -13.01
CA ASN A 301 1.00 0.69 -13.45
C ASN A 301 -0.06 1.16 -12.47
N LEU A 302 0.10 2.35 -11.93
CA LEU A 302 -0.89 3.01 -11.10
C LEU A 302 -1.70 3.97 -11.97
N LYS A 303 -3.03 3.93 -11.86
CA LYS A 303 -3.93 4.79 -12.65
C LYS A 303 -5.09 5.28 -11.80
N PHE A 304 -5.69 6.38 -12.21
CA PHE A 304 -6.97 6.80 -11.63
C PHE A 304 -8.14 6.24 -12.46
N ILE A 305 -9.18 5.81 -11.79
CA ILE A 305 -10.43 5.33 -12.43
C ILE A 305 -10.94 6.35 -13.43
N LYS A 306 -10.86 7.64 -13.09
CA LYS A 306 -11.26 8.73 -13.99
C LYS A 306 -10.54 8.68 -15.34
N ASP A 307 -9.23 8.45 -15.31
CA ASP A 307 -8.42 8.41 -16.54
C ASP A 307 -8.72 7.15 -17.36
N ILE A 308 -8.98 6.02 -16.68
CA ILE A 308 -9.38 4.78 -17.35
C ILE A 308 -10.72 4.95 -18.07
N ILE A 309 -11.72 5.52 -17.40
CA ILE A 309 -13.06 5.73 -17.98
C ILE A 309 -13.01 6.73 -19.16
N SER A 310 -12.13 7.72 -19.09
CA SER A 310 -11.97 8.71 -20.17
C SER A 310 -11.15 8.19 -21.36
N THR A 311 -10.45 7.06 -21.20
CA THR A 311 -9.65 6.47 -22.28
C THR A 311 -10.57 5.77 -23.30
N PRO A 312 -10.42 6.03 -24.61
CA PRO A 312 -11.20 5.34 -25.63
C PRO A 312 -10.99 3.83 -25.57
N ALA A 313 -12.06 3.07 -25.84
CA ALA A 313 -11.98 1.61 -25.90
C ALA A 313 -10.98 1.15 -26.97
N SER A 314 -9.99 0.36 -26.57
CA SER A 314 -8.96 -0.19 -27.46
C SER A 314 -9.32 -1.53 -28.08
N LEU A 315 -10.27 -2.27 -27.48
CA LEU A 315 -10.70 -3.60 -27.92
C LEU A 315 -12.21 -3.63 -28.15
N ASN A 316 -12.60 -4.26 -29.23
CA ASN A 316 -14.02 -4.51 -29.54
C ASN A 316 -14.33 -6.01 -29.35
N TRP A 317 -14.99 -6.32 -28.26
CA TRP A 317 -15.39 -7.70 -27.91
C TRP A 317 -16.83 -8.05 -28.34
N SER A 318 -17.47 -7.20 -29.12
CA SER A 318 -18.88 -7.41 -29.49
C SER A 318 -19.15 -8.76 -30.19
N LEU A 319 -18.15 -9.30 -30.88
CA LEU A 319 -18.25 -10.62 -31.53
C LEU A 319 -17.94 -11.80 -30.60
N LEU A 320 -17.39 -11.56 -29.42
CA LEU A 320 -17.00 -12.61 -28.47
C LEU A 320 -18.03 -12.83 -27.36
N LYS A 321 -19.07 -12.01 -27.30
CA LYS A 321 -20.12 -12.16 -26.29
C LYS A 321 -21.03 -13.33 -26.64
N SER A 322 -21.29 -14.20 -25.65
CA SER A 322 -22.20 -15.36 -25.80
C SER A 322 -23.66 -15.00 -25.58
N ALA A 323 -23.97 -13.94 -24.87
CA ALA A 323 -25.33 -13.50 -24.55
C ALA A 323 -25.49 -11.99 -24.67
N ARG A 324 -26.75 -11.52 -24.70
CA ARG A 324 -27.02 -10.08 -24.58
C ARG A 324 -26.64 -9.59 -23.17
N PRO A 325 -25.90 -8.48 -23.06
CA PRO A 325 -25.58 -7.94 -21.76
C PRO A 325 -26.88 -7.49 -21.05
N ALA A 326 -26.97 -7.80 -19.76
CA ALA A 326 -27.99 -7.27 -18.87
C ALA A 326 -27.38 -6.15 -18.01
N ILE A 327 -28.12 -5.06 -17.84
CA ILE A 327 -27.72 -3.97 -16.96
C ILE A 327 -28.57 -4.07 -15.68
N ASN A 328 -27.90 -4.31 -14.57
CA ASN A 328 -28.53 -4.23 -13.26
C ASN A 328 -28.27 -2.85 -12.68
N TYR A 329 -29.31 -2.06 -12.50
CA TYR A 329 -29.19 -0.76 -11.87
C TYR A 329 -29.05 -0.92 -10.35
N ALA A 330 -28.13 -0.19 -9.75
CA ALA A 330 -28.01 -0.16 -8.29
C ALA A 330 -29.33 0.36 -7.66
N ALA A 331 -29.74 -0.28 -6.57
CA ALA A 331 -30.91 0.12 -5.83
C ALA A 331 -30.75 1.51 -5.13
N ALA A 332 -29.52 1.99 -5.00
CA ALA A 332 -29.23 3.28 -4.37
C ALA A 332 -29.54 4.43 -5.33
N GLN A 333 -30.48 5.28 -4.91
CA GLN A 333 -30.88 6.49 -5.65
C GLN A 333 -30.13 7.75 -5.20
N GLN A 334 -29.32 7.66 -4.13
CA GLN A 334 -28.58 8.78 -3.57
C GLN A 334 -27.19 8.35 -3.15
N LEU A 335 -26.19 9.16 -3.48
CA LEU A 335 -24.83 9.04 -2.99
C LEU A 335 -24.64 10.01 -1.82
N LYS A 336 -24.41 9.48 -0.61
CA LYS A 336 -24.05 10.29 0.56
C LYS A 336 -22.54 10.23 0.73
N LEU A 337 -21.86 11.34 0.51
CA LEU A 337 -20.46 11.50 0.81
C LEU A 337 -20.31 12.12 2.20
N SER A 338 -19.52 11.48 3.04
CA SER A 338 -19.15 12.03 4.35
C SER A 338 -17.65 11.93 4.53
N ALA A 339 -17.04 12.98 5.04
CA ALA A 339 -15.66 12.98 5.46
C ALA A 339 -15.60 13.44 6.92
N SER A 340 -14.89 12.69 7.76
CA SER A 340 -14.51 13.16 9.09
C SER A 340 -13.04 13.59 9.03
N THR A 341 -12.74 14.78 9.50
CA THR A 341 -11.36 15.24 9.65
C THR A 341 -11.13 15.55 11.13
N ASN A 342 -9.99 15.09 11.64
CA ASN A 342 -9.52 15.43 12.99
C ASN A 342 -8.65 16.71 12.97
N ILE A 343 -8.73 17.49 11.90
CA ILE A 343 -8.03 18.77 11.79
C ILE A 343 -8.89 19.81 12.49
N SER A 344 -8.52 20.17 13.71
CA SER A 344 -9.03 21.31 14.41
C SER A 344 -7.96 22.38 14.47
N GLY A 345 -8.31 23.60 14.16
CA GLY A 345 -7.40 24.74 14.21
C GLY A 345 -8.17 26.04 14.51
N PRO A 346 -7.48 27.12 14.83
CA PRO A 346 -8.12 28.42 15.08
C PRO A 346 -8.85 28.99 13.84
N TYR A 347 -8.71 28.34 12.68
CA TYR A 347 -9.35 28.71 11.42
C TYR A 347 -10.61 27.88 11.15
N THR A 348 -11.44 27.66 12.17
CA THR A 348 -12.72 26.94 12.05
C THR A 348 -13.75 27.61 11.12
N ASN A 349 -13.43 28.78 10.56
CA ASN A 349 -14.28 29.52 9.63
C ASN A 349 -13.82 29.48 8.17
N LEU A 350 -12.85 28.64 7.81
CA LEU A 350 -12.64 28.33 6.40
C LEU A 350 -13.80 27.44 5.93
N GLU A 351 -14.84 28.06 5.40
CA GLU A 351 -15.82 27.35 4.58
C GLU A 351 -15.03 26.65 3.47
N ILE A 352 -14.85 25.33 3.62
CA ILE A 352 -14.43 24.48 2.51
C ILE A 352 -15.54 24.64 1.49
N GLY A 353 -15.22 25.33 0.40
CA GLY A 353 -16.18 25.76 -0.59
C GLY A 353 -17.14 24.63 -0.95
N ARG A 354 -18.42 24.90 -0.92
CA ARG A 354 -19.47 24.02 -1.42
C ARG A 354 -19.10 23.68 -2.87
N ALA A 355 -18.78 22.42 -3.13
CA ALA A 355 -18.75 21.94 -4.49
C ALA A 355 -20.16 22.09 -5.03
N HIS A 356 -20.38 23.11 -5.85
CA HIS A 356 -21.56 23.19 -6.67
C HIS A 356 -21.46 22.07 -7.71
N VAL A 357 -22.37 21.13 -7.60
CA VAL A 357 -22.69 20.16 -8.64
C VAL A 357 -23.48 20.88 -9.74
#